data_51a3e1d64c0ddb0b954fb14eb29e92cf
#
_entry.id   51a3e1d64c0ddb0b954fb14eb29e92cf
#
_cell.length_a   1.000
_cell.length_b   1.000
_cell.length_c   1.000
_cell.angle_alpha   90.00
_cell.angle_beta   90.00
_cell.angle_gamma   90.00
#
_symmetry.space_group_name_H-M   'P 1'
#
loop_
_entity.id
_entity.type
_entity.pdbx_description
1 polymer ?
#
loop_
_entity_poly.entity_id
_entity_poly.type
_entity_poly.pdbx_seq_one_letter_code
_entity_poly.pdbx_strand_id
1 'polypeptide(L)'
;MVALGTSWAGLMTSSTEAADTLLDASEAAGENFWELPITDEVREGLHSDIADTKSSGSRAGGAMGAAAFLQGFVSPQADWAHLDIAGPAFNESKAHDYTPLGGTGFGVRTLVHLAANLAS
;
A
#
# COMPACT_ATOMS: atom_id res chain seq x y z
N MET A 1 -9.23 -2.10 0.13
CA MET A 1 -10.28 -3.05 -0.36
C MET A 1 -11.40 -2.34 -1.09
N VAL A 2 -11.97 -1.28 -0.53
CA VAL A 2 -13.12 -0.57 -1.16
C VAL A 2 -12.81 -0.05 -2.58
N ALA A 3 -11.61 0.51 -2.79
CA ALA A 3 -11.26 1.10 -4.08
C ALA A 3 -10.74 0.10 -5.11
N LEU A 4 -9.96 -0.89 -4.68
CA LEU A 4 -9.21 -1.78 -5.58
C LEU A 4 -9.71 -3.23 -5.57
N GLY A 5 -10.68 -3.56 -4.73
CA GLY A 5 -11.21 -4.92 -4.61
C GLY A 5 -10.25 -5.88 -3.92
N THR A 6 -10.32 -7.15 -4.29
CA THR A 6 -9.60 -8.23 -3.62
C THR A 6 -8.38 -8.74 -4.39
N SER A 7 -8.14 -8.24 -5.60
CA SER A 7 -7.08 -8.74 -6.47
C SER A 7 -5.90 -7.76 -6.62
N TRP A 8 -6.08 -6.52 -6.19
CA TRP A 8 -5.09 -5.46 -6.31
C TRP A 8 -4.77 -4.87 -4.94
N ALA A 9 -3.50 -4.58 -4.71
CA ALA A 9 -3.04 -3.83 -3.55
C ALA A 9 -2.79 -2.37 -3.90
N GLY A 10 -2.90 -1.50 -2.92
CA GLY A 10 -2.55 -0.10 -3.07
C GLY A 10 -1.07 0.15 -2.76
N LEU A 11 -0.47 1.06 -3.51
CA LEU A 11 0.91 1.51 -3.31
C LEU A 11 0.92 3.03 -3.16
N MET A 12 1.45 3.51 -2.06
CA MET A 12 1.66 4.94 -1.82
C MET A 12 3.10 5.17 -1.43
N THR A 13 3.76 6.13 -2.07
CA THR A 13 5.20 6.35 -1.88
C THR A 13 5.52 7.82 -1.66
N SER A 14 6.74 8.07 -1.20
CA SER A 14 7.28 9.42 -1.05
C SER A 14 7.78 10.02 -2.36
N SER A 15 8.01 9.22 -3.40
CA SER A 15 8.58 9.71 -4.65
C SER A 15 8.18 8.82 -5.84
N THR A 16 8.21 9.40 -7.04
CA THR A 16 8.00 8.67 -8.30
C THR A 16 9.03 7.56 -8.49
N GLU A 17 10.28 7.81 -8.12
CA GLU A 17 11.36 6.83 -8.24
C GLU A 17 11.09 5.59 -7.37
N ALA A 18 10.67 5.80 -6.12
CA ALA A 18 10.30 4.70 -5.23
C ALA A 18 9.09 3.92 -5.79
N ALA A 19 8.10 4.61 -6.34
CA ALA A 19 6.95 3.98 -6.98
C ALA A 19 7.37 3.11 -8.16
N ASP A 20 8.18 3.63 -9.06
CA ASP A 20 8.65 2.90 -10.24
C ASP A 20 9.44 1.65 -9.84
N THR A 21 10.33 1.77 -8.88
CA THR A 21 11.12 0.64 -8.36
C THR A 21 10.23 -0.47 -7.81
N LEU A 22 9.23 -0.12 -7.02
CA LEU A 22 8.28 -1.09 -6.45
C LEU A 22 7.35 -1.69 -7.51
N LEU A 23 6.86 -0.89 -8.45
CA LEU A 23 6.00 -1.39 -9.52
C LEU A 23 6.76 -2.35 -10.45
N ASP A 24 8.01 -2.06 -10.76
CA ASP A 24 8.86 -2.98 -11.54
C ASP A 24 9.04 -4.32 -10.81
N ALA A 25 9.31 -4.28 -9.52
CA ALA A 25 9.43 -5.48 -8.69
C ALA A 25 8.12 -6.26 -8.64
N SER A 26 6.98 -5.58 -8.53
CA SER A 26 5.66 -6.22 -8.51
C SER A 26 5.32 -6.88 -9.83
N GLU A 27 5.64 -6.24 -10.95
CA GLU A 27 5.45 -6.81 -12.28
C GLU A 27 6.29 -8.07 -12.47
N ALA A 28 7.56 -8.03 -12.09
CA ALA A 28 8.44 -9.20 -12.13
C ALA A 28 7.94 -10.34 -11.24
N ALA A 29 7.34 -10.01 -10.10
CA ALA A 29 6.78 -10.98 -9.16
C ALA A 29 5.39 -11.52 -9.57
N GLY A 30 4.72 -10.86 -10.52
CA GLY A 30 3.35 -11.22 -10.91
C GLY A 30 2.30 -10.85 -9.87
N GLU A 31 2.55 -9.83 -9.07
CA GLU A 31 1.61 -9.31 -8.07
C GLU A 31 1.08 -7.94 -8.49
N ASN A 32 -0.23 -7.72 -8.33
CA ASN A 32 -0.88 -6.52 -8.84
C ASN A 32 -0.90 -5.40 -7.81
N PHE A 33 -0.16 -4.34 -8.08
CA PHE A 33 -0.20 -3.10 -7.32
C PHE A 33 -0.67 -1.94 -8.17
N TRP A 34 -1.41 -1.04 -7.57
CA TRP A 34 -1.84 0.21 -8.18
C TRP A 34 -1.41 1.39 -7.32
N GLU A 35 -0.73 2.35 -7.93
CA GLU A 35 -0.29 3.55 -7.21
C GLU A 35 -1.48 4.45 -6.89
N LEU A 36 -1.57 4.86 -5.61
CA LEU A 36 -2.53 5.83 -5.12
C LEU A 36 -1.78 7.05 -4.59
N PRO A 37 -2.28 8.26 -4.83
CA PRO A 37 -1.62 9.47 -4.36
C PRO A 37 -1.86 9.70 -2.86
N ILE A 38 -0.91 10.38 -2.20
CA ILE A 38 -1.16 11.02 -0.91
C ILE A 38 -1.26 12.51 -1.20
N THR A 39 -2.48 13.02 -1.25
CA THR A 39 -2.73 14.43 -1.59
C THR A 39 -2.62 15.33 -0.37
N ASP A 40 -2.40 16.63 -0.61
CA ASP A 40 -2.40 17.62 0.47
C ASP A 40 -3.75 17.67 1.18
N GLU A 41 -4.84 17.50 0.45
CA GLU A 41 -6.19 17.41 1.01
C GLU A 41 -6.31 16.27 2.05
N VAL A 42 -5.74 15.11 1.75
CA VAL A 42 -5.73 13.96 2.68
C VAL A 42 -4.92 14.29 3.94
N ARG A 43 -3.75 14.94 3.78
CA ARG A 43 -2.91 15.35 4.91
C ARG A 43 -3.60 16.38 5.78
N GLU A 44 -4.25 17.35 5.18
CA GLU A 44 -5.00 18.39 5.90
C GLU A 44 -6.19 17.80 6.66
N GLY A 45 -6.95 16.91 6.02
CA GLY A 45 -8.05 16.19 6.66
C GLY A 45 -7.61 15.39 7.87
N LEU A 46 -6.49 14.69 7.78
CA LEU A 46 -5.90 13.94 8.89
C LEU A 46 -5.50 14.87 10.03
N HIS A 47 -4.92 16.02 9.73
CA HIS A 47 -4.50 16.99 10.73
C HIS A 47 -5.69 17.55 11.51
N SER A 48 -6.80 17.85 10.84
CA SER A 48 -8.06 18.24 11.46
C SER A 48 -8.63 17.16 12.38
N ASP A 49 -8.64 15.91 11.93
CA ASP A 49 -9.15 14.77 12.70
C ASP A 49 -8.35 14.55 13.99
N ILE A 50 -7.04 14.69 13.94
CA ILE A 50 -6.17 14.62 15.12
C ILE A 50 -6.47 15.76 16.09
N ALA A 51 -6.66 16.99 15.58
CA ALA A 51 -6.95 18.16 16.40
C ALA A 51 -8.31 18.06 17.09
N ASP A 52 -9.30 17.46 16.43
CA ASP A 52 -10.66 17.32 16.96
C ASP A 52 -10.84 16.13 17.91
N THR A 53 -9.89 15.24 17.98
CA THR A 53 -9.97 13.99 18.78
C THR A 53 -11.19 13.11 18.50
N LYS A 54 -11.91 13.39 17.43
CA LYS A 54 -13.07 12.63 16.98
C LYS A 54 -12.70 11.88 15.70
N SER A 55 -11.75 11.02 15.77
CA SER A 55 -11.31 10.28 14.59
C SER A 55 -12.23 9.10 14.28
N SER A 56 -13.46 9.37 13.92
CA SER A 56 -14.15 8.47 13.04
C SER A 56 -13.74 8.84 11.62
N GLY A 57 -12.52 8.53 11.24
CA GLY A 57 -11.99 8.91 9.94
C GLY A 57 -13.00 8.63 8.83
N SER A 58 -13.11 9.55 7.89
CA SER A 58 -13.91 9.35 6.68
C SER A 58 -13.57 7.99 6.07
N ARG A 59 -14.55 7.15 5.78
CA ARG A 59 -14.34 5.89 5.06
C ARG A 59 -13.80 6.13 3.65
N ALA A 60 -14.07 7.32 3.10
CA ALA A 60 -13.54 7.71 1.81
C ALA A 60 -12.04 7.95 1.91
N GLY A 61 -11.28 7.31 1.05
CA GLY A 61 -9.84 7.46 1.03
C GLY A 61 -9.10 6.88 2.23
N GLY A 62 -9.69 5.86 2.90
CA GLY A 62 -9.11 5.26 4.09
C GLY A 62 -7.66 4.78 3.92
N ALA A 63 -7.34 4.16 2.79
CA ALA A 63 -5.98 3.72 2.49
C ALA A 63 -5.00 4.90 2.40
N MET A 64 -5.39 5.97 1.73
CA MET A 64 -4.57 7.19 1.60
C MET A 64 -4.40 7.89 2.95
N GLY A 65 -5.45 7.93 3.76
CA GLY A 65 -5.40 8.48 5.12
C GLY A 65 -4.47 7.69 6.03
N ALA A 66 -4.53 6.37 5.99
CA ALA A 66 -3.63 5.50 6.75
C ALA A 66 -2.17 5.71 6.33
N ALA A 67 -1.91 5.78 5.04
CA ALA A 67 -0.58 6.04 4.52
C ALA A 67 -0.05 7.41 4.96
N ALA A 68 -0.87 8.45 4.86
CA ALA A 68 -0.49 9.80 5.28
C ALA A 68 -0.16 9.86 6.78
N PHE A 69 -0.95 9.16 7.61
CA PHE A 69 -0.72 9.07 9.06
C PHE A 69 0.65 8.44 9.35
N LEU A 70 0.93 7.29 8.74
CA LEU A 70 2.20 6.59 8.94
C LEU A 70 3.39 7.37 8.40
N GLN A 71 3.23 8.05 7.26
CA GLN A 71 4.28 8.89 6.68
C GLN A 71 4.75 9.98 7.64
N GLY A 72 3.87 10.50 8.49
CA GLY A 72 4.21 11.51 9.49
C GLY A 72 5.28 11.08 10.49
N PHE A 73 5.52 9.78 10.64
CA PHE A 73 6.55 9.23 11.54
C PHE A 73 7.87 8.91 10.82
N VAL A 74 7.95 9.15 9.53
CA VAL A 74 9.13 8.81 8.71
C VAL A 74 9.93 10.07 8.41
N SER A 75 11.26 9.96 8.44
CA SER A 75 12.15 11.08 8.05
C SER A 75 11.87 11.54 6.63
N PRO A 76 11.78 12.86 6.36
CA PRO A 76 11.59 13.38 5.01
C PRO A 76 12.67 12.98 4.00
N GLN A 77 13.86 12.61 4.48
CA GLN A 77 14.98 12.18 3.62
C GLN A 77 14.94 10.68 3.30
N ALA A 78 14.11 9.91 4.00
CA ALA A 78 14.01 8.47 3.75
C ALA A 78 13.10 8.19 2.55
N ASP A 79 13.50 7.23 1.72
CA ASP A 79 12.59 6.64 0.74
C ASP A 79 11.54 5.83 1.50
N TRP A 80 10.28 6.09 1.19
CA TRP A 80 9.18 5.50 1.94
C TRP A 80 8.11 4.97 0.99
N ALA A 81 7.56 3.84 1.37
CA ALA A 81 6.41 3.27 0.68
C ALA A 81 5.47 2.61 1.67
N HIS A 82 4.19 2.74 1.42
CA HIS A 82 3.12 2.05 2.13
C HIS A 82 2.42 1.11 1.15
N LEU A 83 2.32 -0.15 1.53
CA LEU A 83 1.63 -1.18 0.76
C LEU A 83 0.33 -1.55 1.49
N ASP A 84 -0.80 -1.19 0.90
CA ASP A 84 -2.11 -1.61 1.42
C ASP A 84 -2.52 -2.92 0.74
N ILE A 85 -2.30 -4.02 1.43
CA ILE A 85 -2.56 -5.37 0.95
C ILE A 85 -3.88 -5.96 1.47
N ALA A 86 -4.72 -5.16 2.09
CA ALA A 86 -5.93 -5.65 2.74
C ALA A 86 -6.86 -6.45 1.82
N GLY A 87 -6.90 -6.10 0.53
CA GLY A 87 -7.69 -6.83 -0.45
C GLY A 87 -7.14 -8.22 -0.75
N PRO A 88 -5.92 -8.32 -1.29
CA PRO A 88 -5.38 -9.61 -1.74
C PRO A 88 -4.73 -10.46 -0.66
N ALA A 89 -4.57 -9.97 0.57
CA ALA A 89 -3.87 -10.69 1.63
C ALA A 89 -4.58 -11.96 2.12
N PHE A 90 -5.89 -12.06 1.91
CA PHE A 90 -6.69 -13.19 2.39
C PHE A 90 -7.68 -13.65 1.33
N ASN A 91 -7.68 -14.95 1.04
CA ASN A 91 -8.58 -15.57 0.06
C ASN A 91 -9.70 -16.32 0.78
N GLU A 92 -10.92 -15.81 0.69
CA GLU A 92 -12.10 -16.40 1.31
C GLU A 92 -12.88 -17.34 0.37
N SER A 93 -12.53 -17.39 -0.91
CA SER A 93 -13.30 -18.15 -1.89
C SER A 93 -12.75 -19.56 -2.07
N LYS A 94 -11.81 -19.76 -2.96
CA LYS A 94 -11.19 -21.07 -3.21
C LYS A 94 -9.75 -20.89 -3.66
N ALA A 95 -8.94 -21.92 -3.40
CA ALA A 95 -7.56 -21.92 -3.90
C ALA A 95 -7.55 -21.90 -5.43
N HIS A 96 -6.62 -21.13 -6.01
CA HIS A 96 -6.41 -21.04 -7.45
C HIS A 96 -4.94 -20.72 -7.74
N ASP A 97 -4.42 -21.28 -8.81
CA ASP A 97 -3.01 -21.16 -9.17
C ASP A 97 -2.11 -21.46 -7.96
N TYR A 98 -1.26 -20.51 -7.55
CA TYR A 98 -0.45 -20.63 -6.35
C TYR A 98 -1.04 -19.89 -5.14
N THR A 99 -2.30 -19.44 -5.22
CA THR A 99 -3.00 -18.73 -4.14
C THR A 99 -3.80 -19.70 -3.30
N PRO A 100 -3.42 -19.96 -2.04
CA PRO A 100 -4.16 -20.85 -1.16
C PRO A 100 -5.44 -20.21 -0.62
N LEU A 101 -6.30 -21.02 -0.04
CA LEU A 101 -7.39 -20.53 0.81
C LEU A 101 -6.78 -19.96 2.11
N GLY A 102 -7.30 -18.85 2.58
CA GLY A 102 -6.78 -18.17 3.77
C GLY A 102 -5.73 -17.13 3.44
N GLY A 103 -4.70 -17.01 4.27
CA GLY A 103 -3.60 -16.07 4.04
C GLY A 103 -2.85 -16.40 2.76
N THR A 104 -2.65 -15.41 1.90
CA THR A 104 -2.12 -15.64 0.55
C THR A 104 -0.61 -15.43 0.42
N GLY A 105 0.02 -14.76 1.39
CA GLY A 105 1.41 -14.33 1.27
C GLY A 105 1.61 -13.21 0.24
N PHE A 106 0.56 -12.51 -0.14
CA PHE A 106 0.65 -11.40 -1.09
C PHE A 106 1.68 -10.36 -0.62
N GLY A 107 2.51 -9.91 -1.54
CA GLY A 107 3.60 -8.96 -1.25
C GLY A 107 4.96 -9.62 -1.02
N VAL A 108 5.00 -10.89 -0.60
CA VAL A 108 6.28 -11.59 -0.33
C VAL A 108 7.16 -11.63 -1.57
N ARG A 109 6.62 -12.02 -2.71
CA ARG A 109 7.39 -12.12 -3.96
C ARG A 109 7.86 -10.76 -4.45
N THR A 110 7.02 -9.73 -4.36
CA THR A 110 7.41 -8.36 -4.69
C THR A 110 8.55 -7.89 -3.82
N LEU A 111 8.48 -8.12 -2.50
CA LEU A 111 9.53 -7.71 -1.57
C LEU A 111 10.84 -8.47 -1.80
N VAL A 112 10.77 -9.74 -2.17
CA VAL A 112 11.97 -10.52 -2.54
C VAL A 112 12.62 -9.95 -3.80
N HIS A 113 11.85 -9.64 -4.83
CA HIS A 113 12.37 -9.01 -6.06
C HIS A 113 12.96 -7.63 -5.77
N LEU A 114 12.28 -6.83 -4.95
CA LEU A 114 12.76 -5.51 -4.54
C LEU A 114 14.11 -5.62 -3.81
N ALA A 115 14.21 -6.50 -2.83
CA ALA A 115 15.43 -6.70 -2.07
C ALA A 115 16.59 -7.16 -2.96
N ALA A 116 16.33 -8.08 -3.89
CA ALA A 116 17.34 -8.54 -4.84
C ALA A 116 17.83 -7.41 -5.75
N ASN A 117 16.92 -6.56 -6.23
CA ASN A 117 17.28 -5.42 -7.08
C ASN A 117 18.10 -4.38 -6.33
N LEU A 118 17.76 -4.11 -5.07
CA LEU A 118 18.48 -3.14 -4.24
C LEU A 118 19.86 -3.66 -3.81
N ALA A 119 20.06 -4.96 -3.75
CA ALA A 119 21.32 -5.59 -3.37
C ALA A 119 22.32 -5.72 -4.51
N SER A 120 21.88 -5.51 -5.76
CA SER A 120 22.74 -5.65 -6.93
C SER A 120 23.42 -4.36 -7.35
#